data_29f8994b1efe4dba2600638f154e8167
#
_entry.id   29f8994b1efe4dba2600638f154e8167
#
_cell.length_a   1.000
_cell.length_b   1.000
_cell.length_c   1.000
_cell.angle_alpha   90.00
_cell.angle_beta   90.00
_cell.angle_gamma   90.00
#
_symmetry.space_group_name_H-M   'P 1'
#
loop_
_entity.id
_entity.type
_entity.pdbx_description
1 polymer ?
#
loop_
_entity_poly.entity_id
_entity_poly.type
_entity_poly.pdbx_seq_one_letter_code
_entity_poly.pdbx_strand_id
1 'polypeptide(L)'
;MWTTVGEITNYGDSVNVQVENIGNADWVLELEDLEKDSAYIIQHLTKSERKINGTRHKFQKGEILYSKLRTYLNKVLVAPNDGFCTTEIMAFGSYGILSNKYICHVLRSPYFLDYTLRCGYGVKMPRLSTTDACNGLIPLPPLAEQKRIVNEIQRLFSIIDTIEEGEENLQEAIRMAKSKILDLAIHGKLVPQDPTDEPASELLKRINPKAEIACDNAHYRNLPKGWAII
;
A
#
# COMPACT_ATOMS: atom_id res chain seq x y z
N MET A 1 -14.75 8.76 -2.46
CA MET A 1 -14.60 8.43 -3.89
C MET A 1 -13.87 7.10 -4.02
N TRP A 2 -14.15 6.32 -5.07
CA TRP A 2 -13.34 5.18 -5.45
C TRP A 2 -12.59 5.52 -6.74
N THR A 3 -11.33 5.14 -6.83
CA THR A 3 -10.44 5.36 -7.97
C THR A 3 -9.59 4.12 -8.19
N THR A 4 -8.85 4.06 -9.28
CA THR A 4 -7.91 2.96 -9.51
C THR A 4 -6.51 3.32 -9.04
N VAL A 5 -5.71 2.31 -8.71
CA VAL A 5 -4.29 2.50 -8.36
C VAL A 5 -3.56 3.23 -9.49
N GLY A 6 -3.81 2.86 -10.74
CA GLY A 6 -3.14 3.45 -11.91
C GLY A 6 -3.48 4.92 -12.16
N GLU A 7 -4.65 5.39 -11.71
CA GLU A 7 -5.02 6.81 -11.88
C GLU A 7 -4.31 7.76 -10.92
N ILE A 8 -3.90 7.27 -9.76
CA ILE A 8 -3.34 8.12 -8.70
C ILE A 8 -1.90 7.80 -8.33
N THR A 9 -1.29 6.79 -8.95
CA THR A 9 0.10 6.40 -8.71
C THR A 9 0.82 6.12 -10.02
N ASN A 10 2.15 6.15 -9.97
CA ASN A 10 3.01 5.72 -11.06
C ASN A 10 3.35 4.20 -10.98
N TYR A 11 2.40 3.37 -10.56
CA TYR A 11 2.60 1.92 -10.51
C TYR A 11 2.97 1.38 -11.89
N GLY A 12 4.10 0.70 -11.98
CA GLY A 12 4.64 0.18 -13.25
C GLY A 12 5.84 0.95 -13.80
N ASP A 13 6.06 2.18 -13.38
CA ASP A 13 7.16 3.05 -13.82
C ASP A 13 8.42 2.82 -12.96
N SER A 14 8.94 1.59 -12.98
CA SER A 14 10.12 1.25 -12.17
C SER A 14 11.41 1.69 -12.83
N VAL A 15 12.31 2.29 -12.06
CA VAL A 15 13.68 2.61 -12.48
C VAL A 15 14.55 1.37 -12.36
N ASN A 16 14.88 0.78 -13.51
CA ASN A 16 15.74 -0.40 -13.59
C ASN A 16 17.22 -0.04 -13.51
N VAL A 17 17.96 -0.71 -12.61
CA VAL A 17 19.38 -0.55 -12.42
C VAL A 17 20.07 -1.91 -12.46
N GLN A 18 21.15 -2.02 -13.24
CA GLN A 18 21.97 -3.22 -13.26
C GLN A 18 22.81 -3.30 -11.98
N VAL A 19 23.04 -4.51 -11.49
CA VAL A 19 23.76 -4.76 -10.23
C VAL A 19 25.14 -4.10 -10.21
N GLU A 20 25.82 -4.02 -11.35
CA GLU A 20 27.14 -3.39 -11.48
C GLU A 20 27.12 -1.91 -11.09
N ASN A 21 25.99 -1.25 -11.30
CA ASN A 21 25.78 0.19 -11.02
C ASN A 21 25.26 0.47 -9.60
N ILE A 22 25.12 -0.54 -8.76
CA ILE A 22 24.73 -0.42 -7.35
C ILE A 22 26.00 -0.35 -6.50
N GLY A 23 26.07 0.60 -5.60
CA GLY A 23 27.20 0.75 -4.68
C GLY A 23 27.27 -0.36 -3.63
N ASN A 24 28.47 -0.72 -3.18
CA ASN A 24 28.65 -1.79 -2.20
C ASN A 24 27.95 -1.52 -0.85
N ALA A 25 27.82 -0.25 -0.48
CA ALA A 25 27.15 0.19 0.75
C ALA A 25 25.65 0.44 0.58
N ASP A 26 25.14 0.36 -0.66
CA ASP A 26 23.72 0.60 -0.91
C ASP A 26 22.85 -0.54 -0.38
N TRP A 27 21.72 -0.19 0.20
CA TRP A 27 20.73 -1.12 0.70
C TRP A 27 20.05 -1.88 -0.43
N VAL A 28 19.98 -3.21 -0.30
CA VAL A 28 19.30 -4.09 -1.24
C VAL A 28 18.27 -4.93 -0.52
N LEU A 29 17.00 -4.69 -0.84
CA LEU A 29 15.86 -5.38 -0.27
C LEU A 29 15.42 -6.56 -1.13
N GLU A 30 15.34 -7.74 -0.52
CA GLU A 30 14.77 -8.94 -1.12
C GLU A 30 13.44 -9.31 -0.43
N LEU A 31 12.65 -10.19 -1.04
CA LEU A 31 11.36 -10.60 -0.46
C LEU A 31 11.49 -11.30 0.90
N GLU A 32 12.59 -11.99 1.12
CA GLU A 32 12.88 -12.70 2.37
C GLU A 32 13.17 -11.76 3.54
N ASP A 33 13.59 -10.53 3.26
CA ASP A 33 13.87 -9.51 4.28
C ASP A 33 12.60 -8.90 4.88
N LEU A 34 11.46 -9.21 4.31
CA LEU A 34 10.17 -8.70 4.76
C LEU A 34 9.38 -9.79 5.47
N GLU A 35 8.91 -9.49 6.65
CA GLU A 35 8.00 -10.37 7.38
C GLU A 35 6.64 -10.43 6.70
N LYS A 36 6.01 -11.60 6.77
CA LYS A 36 4.65 -11.82 6.28
C LYS A 36 3.66 -10.99 7.11
N ASP A 37 2.64 -10.43 6.47
CA ASP A 37 1.52 -9.67 7.03
C ASP A 37 1.91 -8.33 7.70
N SER A 38 2.97 -8.26 8.46
CA SER A 38 3.46 -7.04 9.11
C SER A 38 4.23 -6.14 8.15
N ALA A 39 4.94 -6.75 7.19
CA ALA A 39 5.95 -6.12 6.34
C ALA A 39 7.07 -5.42 7.15
N TYR A 40 7.35 -5.86 8.37
CA TYR A 40 8.56 -5.47 9.10
C TYR A 40 9.78 -5.90 8.31
N ILE A 41 10.80 -5.03 8.31
CA ILE A 41 12.11 -5.33 7.73
C ILE A 41 12.88 -6.18 8.74
N ILE A 42 13.02 -7.48 8.46
CA ILE A 42 13.69 -8.46 9.32
C ILE A 42 15.19 -8.20 9.33
N GLN A 43 15.75 -7.83 8.17
CA GLN A 43 17.17 -7.54 8.01
C GLN A 43 17.40 -6.45 6.97
N HIS A 44 18.43 -5.66 7.21
CA HIS A 44 18.81 -4.54 6.35
C HIS A 44 20.23 -4.82 5.81
N LEU A 45 20.30 -5.45 4.63
CA LEU A 45 21.57 -5.86 4.03
C LEU A 45 21.97 -4.94 2.88
N THR A 46 23.25 -4.67 2.80
CA THR A 46 23.89 -3.96 1.69
C THR A 46 24.26 -4.91 0.54
N LYS A 47 24.60 -4.34 -0.62
CA LYS A 47 25.09 -5.13 -1.75
C LYS A 47 26.33 -5.96 -1.39
N SER A 48 27.22 -5.45 -0.53
CA SER A 48 28.43 -6.17 -0.12
C SER A 48 28.15 -7.39 0.77
N GLU A 49 27.03 -7.36 1.49
CA GLU A 49 26.63 -8.43 2.40
C GLU A 49 25.75 -9.49 1.72
N ARG A 50 25.36 -9.26 0.47
CA ARG A 50 24.42 -10.11 -0.26
C ARG A 50 24.89 -10.39 -1.68
N LYS A 51 24.87 -11.66 -2.09
CA LYS A 51 25.07 -12.02 -3.50
C LYS A 51 23.78 -11.74 -4.29
N ILE A 52 23.83 -10.73 -5.16
CA ILE A 52 22.73 -10.36 -6.05
C ILE A 52 23.18 -10.42 -7.50
N ASN A 53 22.26 -10.75 -8.40
CA ASN A 53 22.51 -10.83 -9.84
C ASN A 53 21.36 -10.16 -10.61
N GLY A 54 21.66 -9.68 -11.82
CA GLY A 54 20.66 -9.14 -12.75
C GLY A 54 20.21 -7.74 -12.40
N THR A 55 18.99 -7.41 -12.77
CA THR A 55 18.42 -6.07 -12.63
C THR A 55 17.72 -5.89 -11.27
N ARG A 56 17.77 -4.68 -10.75
CA ARG A 56 17.05 -4.26 -9.54
C ARG A 56 16.20 -3.03 -9.83
N HIS A 57 15.11 -2.86 -9.11
CA HIS A 57 14.38 -1.60 -9.08
C HIS A 57 15.01 -0.67 -8.06
N LYS A 58 15.29 0.57 -8.47
CA LYS A 58 15.67 1.64 -7.54
C LYS A 58 14.42 2.20 -6.90
N PHE A 59 14.48 2.50 -5.60
CA PHE A 59 13.41 3.18 -4.88
C PHE A 59 13.94 4.29 -3.99
N GLN A 60 13.08 5.22 -3.67
CA GLN A 60 13.35 6.35 -2.80
C GLN A 60 12.57 6.23 -1.49
N LYS A 61 13.10 6.85 -0.45
CA LYS A 61 12.40 7.01 0.82
C LYS A 61 11.00 7.59 0.62
N GLY A 62 10.00 6.95 1.23
CA GLY A 62 8.61 7.38 1.14
C GLY A 62 7.82 6.74 0.02
N GLU A 63 8.45 6.06 -0.93
CA GLU A 63 7.74 5.25 -1.93
C GLU A 63 7.12 4.00 -1.33
N ILE A 64 6.07 3.50 -1.97
CA ILE A 64 5.42 2.24 -1.60
C ILE A 64 6.19 1.12 -2.27
N LEU A 65 6.55 0.11 -1.48
CA LEU A 65 7.16 -1.13 -1.93
C LEU A 65 6.11 -2.24 -1.83
N TYR A 66 5.70 -2.77 -2.97
CA TYR A 66 4.63 -3.76 -3.08
C TYR A 66 5.15 -5.06 -3.70
N SER A 67 5.07 -6.18 -2.96
CA SER A 67 5.38 -7.49 -3.50
C SER A 67 4.29 -7.96 -4.46
N LYS A 68 4.59 -8.00 -5.76
CA LYS A 68 3.69 -8.55 -6.78
C LYS A 68 3.71 -10.09 -6.81
N LEU A 69 4.70 -10.72 -6.20
CA LEU A 69 4.81 -12.17 -6.09
C LEU A 69 4.22 -12.66 -4.77
N ARG A 70 3.34 -13.66 -4.84
CA ARG A 70 2.67 -14.25 -3.66
C ARG A 70 1.99 -13.17 -2.81
N THR A 71 1.07 -12.43 -3.42
CA THR A 71 0.37 -11.31 -2.79
C THR A 71 -0.29 -11.66 -1.46
N TYR A 72 -0.65 -12.95 -1.26
CA TYR A 72 -1.19 -13.46 -0.01
C TYR A 72 -0.24 -13.34 1.20
N LEU A 73 1.05 -13.11 0.96
CA LEU A 73 2.02 -12.83 2.04
C LEU A 73 1.94 -11.39 2.55
N ASN A 74 1.15 -10.55 1.89
CA ASN A 74 0.85 -9.17 2.27
C ASN A 74 2.08 -8.33 2.62
N LYS A 75 3.13 -8.44 1.79
CA LYS A 75 4.41 -7.71 1.96
C LYS A 75 4.33 -6.37 1.26
N VAL A 76 3.82 -5.37 1.96
CA VAL A 76 3.64 -3.99 1.47
C VAL A 76 4.05 -3.02 2.55
N LEU A 77 4.95 -2.08 2.23
CA LEU A 77 5.44 -1.07 3.17
C LEU A 77 5.74 0.25 2.46
N VAL A 78 5.93 1.30 3.25
CA VAL A 78 6.51 2.56 2.78
C VAL A 78 8.01 2.54 3.07
N ALA A 79 8.84 2.78 2.05
CA ALA A 79 10.29 2.73 2.15
C ALA A 79 10.82 3.70 3.22
N PRO A 80 11.56 3.21 4.23
CA PRO A 80 12.12 4.06 5.28
C PRO A 80 13.33 4.86 4.79
N ASN A 81 14.07 4.35 3.80
CA ASN A 81 15.27 4.92 3.21
C ASN A 81 15.29 4.66 1.69
N ASP A 82 16.22 5.30 1.00
CA ASP A 82 16.54 4.98 -0.40
C ASP A 82 17.21 3.61 -0.50
N GLY A 83 17.06 2.95 -1.66
CA GLY A 83 17.67 1.65 -1.88
C GLY A 83 17.31 1.01 -3.21
N PHE A 84 17.58 -0.27 -3.28
CA PHE A 84 17.30 -1.12 -4.43
C PHE A 84 16.54 -2.35 -3.98
N CYS A 85 15.64 -2.87 -4.81
CA CYS A 85 14.89 -4.09 -4.47
C CYS A 85 14.85 -5.05 -5.65
N THR A 86 14.51 -6.30 -5.37
CA THR A 86 14.23 -7.29 -6.41
C THR A 86 13.13 -6.80 -7.36
N THR A 87 13.18 -7.21 -8.61
CA THR A 87 12.14 -6.89 -9.61
C THR A 87 10.77 -7.48 -9.28
N GLU A 88 10.67 -8.34 -8.28
CA GLU A 88 9.39 -8.84 -7.76
C GLU A 88 8.71 -7.85 -6.78
N ILE A 89 9.43 -6.81 -6.36
CA ILE A 89 8.88 -5.68 -5.59
C ILE A 89 8.70 -4.51 -6.55
N MET A 90 7.48 -3.99 -6.62
CA MET A 90 7.17 -2.78 -7.34
C MET A 90 7.34 -1.58 -6.41
N ALA A 91 8.21 -0.66 -6.81
CA ALA A 91 8.41 0.61 -6.10
C ALA A 91 7.66 1.71 -6.84
N PHE A 92 6.81 2.47 -6.14
CA PHE A 92 6.00 3.53 -6.72
C PHE A 92 5.53 4.52 -5.67
N GLY A 93 5.07 5.68 -6.12
CA GLY A 93 4.49 6.71 -5.28
C GLY A 93 3.19 7.26 -5.87
N SER A 94 2.49 8.04 -5.10
CA SER A 94 1.39 8.86 -5.60
C SER A 94 1.94 10.09 -6.33
N TYR A 95 1.12 10.70 -7.19
CA TYR A 95 1.47 11.91 -7.91
C TYR A 95 1.60 13.17 -7.00
N GLY A 96 2.33 13.03 -5.89
CA GLY A 96 2.84 14.11 -5.03
C GLY A 96 1.84 14.76 -4.06
N ILE A 97 0.55 14.52 -4.21
CA ILE A 97 -0.50 15.18 -3.40
C ILE A 97 -1.07 14.22 -2.33
N LEU A 98 -1.05 12.92 -2.59
CA LEU A 98 -1.69 11.92 -1.74
C LEU A 98 -0.73 11.33 -0.69
N SER A 99 -1.29 10.75 0.35
CA SER A 99 -0.52 10.06 1.37
C SER A 99 -0.13 8.64 0.94
N ASN A 100 1.13 8.41 0.62
CA ASN A 100 1.65 7.07 0.34
C ASN A 100 1.41 6.09 1.51
N LYS A 101 1.43 6.58 2.76
CA LYS A 101 1.08 5.78 3.94
C LYS A 101 -0.38 5.31 3.91
N TYR A 102 -1.30 6.21 3.51
CA TYR A 102 -2.71 5.84 3.37
C TYR A 102 -2.89 4.77 2.29
N ILE A 103 -2.32 5.00 1.10
CA ILE A 103 -2.38 4.03 -0.01
C ILE A 103 -1.78 2.68 0.43
N CYS A 104 -0.65 2.68 1.11
CA CYS A 104 -0.02 1.47 1.65
C CYS A 104 -0.99 0.69 2.56
N HIS A 105 -1.72 1.36 3.47
CA HIS A 105 -2.71 0.71 4.32
C HIS A 105 -3.89 0.14 3.54
N VAL A 106 -4.37 0.83 2.50
CA VAL A 106 -5.41 0.30 1.62
C VAL A 106 -4.94 -0.96 0.90
N LEU A 107 -3.72 -0.94 0.34
CA LEU A 107 -3.14 -2.09 -0.36
C LEU A 107 -2.92 -3.30 0.56
N ARG A 108 -2.72 -3.07 1.86
CA ARG A 108 -2.61 -4.11 2.89
C ARG A 108 -3.93 -4.61 3.42
N SER A 109 -5.03 -3.93 3.10
CA SER A 109 -6.35 -4.27 3.61
C SER A 109 -6.84 -5.63 3.09
N PRO A 110 -7.69 -6.35 3.86
CA PRO A 110 -8.32 -7.58 3.39
C PRO A 110 -9.08 -7.40 2.08
N TYR A 111 -9.68 -6.24 1.87
CA TYR A 111 -10.37 -5.87 0.65
C TYR A 111 -9.45 -5.97 -0.59
N PHE A 112 -8.29 -5.29 -0.54
CA PHE A 112 -7.36 -5.29 -1.68
C PHE A 112 -6.66 -6.64 -1.83
N LEU A 113 -6.36 -7.30 -0.72
CA LEU A 113 -5.78 -8.64 -0.73
C LEU A 113 -6.71 -9.64 -1.44
N ASP A 114 -8.00 -9.65 -1.12
CA ASP A 114 -9.00 -10.50 -1.78
C ASP A 114 -9.09 -10.19 -3.28
N TYR A 115 -9.06 -8.93 -3.68
CA TYR A 115 -8.96 -8.54 -5.08
C TYR A 115 -7.74 -9.17 -5.77
N THR A 116 -6.55 -9.04 -5.19
CA THR A 116 -5.32 -9.58 -5.79
C THR A 116 -5.29 -11.10 -5.86
N LEU A 117 -5.95 -11.79 -4.93
CA LEU A 117 -6.10 -13.24 -4.96
C LEU A 117 -6.98 -13.71 -6.12
N ARG A 118 -7.99 -12.93 -6.50
CA ARG A 118 -8.88 -13.25 -7.64
C ARG A 118 -8.20 -12.96 -8.99
N CYS A 119 -7.39 -11.91 -9.08
CA CYS A 119 -6.70 -11.49 -10.30
C CYS A 119 -5.37 -12.19 -10.52
N GLY A 120 -4.75 -12.72 -9.45
CA GLY A 120 -3.43 -13.33 -9.50
C GLY A 120 -3.37 -14.54 -10.44
N TYR A 121 -2.32 -14.61 -11.25
CA TYR A 121 -2.07 -15.72 -12.15
C TYR A 121 -0.92 -16.61 -11.63
N GLY A 122 -1.00 -17.91 -11.97
CA GLY A 122 -0.02 -18.92 -11.54
C GLY A 122 -0.45 -19.70 -10.30
N VAL A 123 -0.23 -21.03 -10.31
CA VAL A 123 -0.74 -21.93 -9.28
C VAL A 123 0.16 -21.97 -8.05
N LYS A 124 1.48 -22.18 -8.23
CA LYS A 124 2.44 -22.32 -7.10
C LYS A 124 3.00 -21.00 -6.60
N MET A 125 3.10 -20.01 -7.48
CA MET A 125 3.67 -18.70 -7.20
C MET A 125 2.80 -17.62 -7.86
N PRO A 126 1.61 -17.34 -7.31
CA PRO A 126 0.72 -16.37 -7.92
C PRO A 126 1.37 -15.00 -7.96
N ARG A 127 1.24 -14.36 -9.13
CA ARG A 127 1.73 -13.01 -9.40
C ARG A 127 0.57 -12.10 -9.76
N LEU A 128 0.66 -10.85 -9.35
CA LEU A 128 -0.22 -9.78 -9.80
C LEU A 128 0.42 -9.11 -11.03
N SER A 129 -0.35 -9.01 -12.13
CA SER A 129 0.10 -8.28 -13.32
C SER A 129 0.08 -6.76 -13.06
N THR A 130 0.87 -6.01 -13.84
CA THR A 130 0.84 -4.54 -13.76
C THR A 130 -0.55 -4.00 -14.12
N THR A 131 -1.19 -4.57 -15.14
CA THR A 131 -2.53 -4.17 -15.56
C THR A 131 -3.56 -4.40 -14.46
N ASP A 132 -3.57 -5.58 -13.84
CA ASP A 132 -4.50 -5.89 -12.76
C ASP A 132 -4.23 -5.01 -11.54
N ALA A 133 -2.96 -4.77 -11.21
CA ALA A 133 -2.61 -3.86 -10.11
C ALA A 133 -3.13 -2.44 -10.36
N CYS A 134 -2.93 -1.91 -11.57
CA CYS A 134 -3.42 -0.59 -11.96
C CYS A 134 -4.95 -0.48 -11.94
N ASN A 135 -5.67 -1.55 -12.27
CA ASN A 135 -7.13 -1.61 -12.26
C ASN A 135 -7.72 -1.82 -10.85
N GLY A 136 -6.89 -2.11 -9.86
CA GLY A 136 -7.33 -2.28 -8.48
C GLY A 136 -8.01 -1.02 -7.94
N LEU A 137 -9.27 -1.15 -7.51
CA LEU A 137 -10.03 -0.04 -6.94
C LEU A 137 -9.59 0.24 -5.52
N ILE A 138 -9.41 1.51 -5.20
CA ILE A 138 -9.11 1.97 -3.83
C ILE A 138 -10.00 3.15 -3.44
N PRO A 139 -10.43 3.25 -2.18
CA PRO A 139 -11.18 4.41 -1.71
C PRO A 139 -10.26 5.62 -1.60
N LEU A 140 -10.74 6.78 -2.03
CA LEU A 140 -9.97 8.03 -1.99
C LEU A 140 -10.74 9.09 -1.18
N PRO A 141 -10.49 9.19 0.13
CA PRO A 141 -11.01 10.28 0.96
C PRO A 141 -10.24 11.59 0.72
N PRO A 142 -10.76 12.73 1.18
CA PRO A 142 -10.02 13.99 1.19
C PRO A 142 -8.64 13.86 1.85
N LEU A 143 -7.66 14.64 1.40
CA LEU A 143 -6.27 14.52 1.87
C LEU A 143 -6.13 14.67 3.40
N ALA A 144 -6.87 15.62 3.99
CA ALA A 144 -6.85 15.82 5.44
C ALA A 144 -7.39 14.59 6.18
N GLU A 145 -8.41 13.93 5.63
CA GLU A 145 -8.95 12.68 6.17
C GLU A 145 -7.97 11.52 6.02
N GLN A 146 -7.27 11.39 4.88
CA GLN A 146 -6.21 10.39 4.71
C GLN A 146 -5.17 10.48 5.83
N LYS A 147 -4.74 11.70 6.19
CA LYS A 147 -3.79 11.93 7.28
C LYS A 147 -4.37 11.52 8.64
N ARG A 148 -5.64 11.86 8.93
CA ARG A 148 -6.30 11.44 10.18
C ARG A 148 -6.41 9.92 10.28
N ILE A 149 -6.80 9.25 9.19
CA ILE A 149 -6.88 7.78 9.11
C ILE A 149 -5.50 7.16 9.41
N VAL A 150 -4.44 7.63 8.75
CA VAL A 150 -3.08 7.11 8.98
C VAL A 150 -2.64 7.28 10.43
N ASN A 151 -2.85 8.46 11.01
CA ASN A 151 -2.50 8.72 12.40
C ASN A 151 -3.28 7.82 13.37
N GLU A 152 -4.57 7.62 13.11
CA GLU A 152 -5.40 6.75 13.96
C GLU A 152 -5.02 5.27 13.82
N ILE A 153 -4.72 4.79 12.61
CA ILE A 153 -4.20 3.43 12.40
C ILE A 153 -2.89 3.25 13.19
N GLN A 154 -1.95 4.20 13.07
CA GLN A 154 -0.67 4.13 13.77
C GLN A 154 -0.85 4.12 15.29
N ARG A 155 -1.74 4.98 15.83
CA ARG A 155 -2.08 5.02 17.26
C ARG A 155 -2.65 3.68 17.73
N LEU A 156 -3.59 3.11 16.98
CA LEU A 156 -4.21 1.84 17.36
C LEU A 156 -3.24 0.67 17.24
N PHE A 157 -2.39 0.65 16.21
CA PHE A 157 -1.37 -0.39 16.07
C PHE A 157 -0.33 -0.31 17.20
N SER A 158 0.10 0.89 17.60
CA SER A 158 1.03 1.02 18.74
C SER A 158 0.44 0.52 20.05
N ILE A 159 -0.87 0.68 20.28
CA ILE A 159 -1.55 0.11 21.44
C ILE A 159 -1.56 -1.43 21.35
N ILE A 160 -1.85 -1.96 20.17
CA ILE A 160 -1.85 -3.40 19.95
C ILE A 160 -0.45 -3.98 20.15
N ASP A 161 0.58 -3.34 19.59
CA ASP A 161 1.97 -3.78 19.75
C ASP A 161 2.40 -3.79 21.24
N THR A 162 1.94 -2.81 22.03
CA THR A 162 2.16 -2.77 23.50
C THR A 162 1.48 -3.94 24.22
N ILE A 163 0.30 -4.36 23.73
CA ILE A 163 -0.41 -5.52 24.30
C ILE A 163 0.29 -6.82 23.90
N GLU A 164 0.81 -6.91 22.64
CA GLU A 164 1.56 -8.08 22.14
C GLU A 164 2.83 -8.36 22.96
N GLU A 165 3.54 -7.31 23.38
CA GLU A 165 4.73 -7.46 24.23
C GLU A 165 4.41 -8.09 25.60
N GLY A 166 3.15 -8.11 26.00
CA GLY A 166 2.69 -8.62 27.30
C GLY A 166 2.16 -10.06 27.32
N GLU A 167 1.72 -10.64 26.21
CA GLU A 167 1.05 -11.97 26.22
C GLU A 167 1.17 -12.75 24.92
N GLU A 168 1.82 -13.91 24.94
CA GLU A 168 2.03 -14.83 23.79
C GLU A 168 0.74 -15.45 23.19
N ASN A 169 -0.39 -15.37 23.87
CA ASN A 169 -1.67 -16.01 23.45
C ASN A 169 -2.63 -15.11 22.66
N LEU A 170 -2.26 -13.86 22.39
CA LEU A 170 -3.14 -12.88 21.74
C LEU A 170 -2.96 -12.76 20.21
N GLN A 171 -1.99 -13.44 19.60
CA GLN A 171 -1.56 -13.19 18.21
C GLN A 171 -2.69 -13.25 17.16
N GLU A 172 -3.61 -14.21 17.28
CA GLU A 172 -4.69 -14.34 16.29
C GLU A 172 -5.78 -13.27 16.46
N ALA A 173 -6.15 -12.95 17.70
CA ALA A 173 -7.13 -11.90 18.01
C ALA A 173 -6.61 -10.52 17.56
N ILE A 174 -5.32 -10.28 17.70
CA ILE A 174 -4.65 -9.05 17.31
C ILE A 174 -4.61 -8.90 15.78
N ARG A 175 -4.30 -9.97 15.04
CA ARG A 175 -4.35 -9.95 13.58
C ARG A 175 -5.76 -9.60 13.07
N MET A 176 -6.78 -10.18 13.70
CA MET A 176 -8.18 -9.85 13.39
C MET A 176 -8.52 -8.39 13.73
N ALA A 177 -8.01 -7.86 14.84
CA ALA A 177 -8.21 -6.47 15.22
C ALA A 177 -7.54 -5.51 14.23
N LYS A 178 -6.28 -5.75 13.85
CA LYS A 178 -5.58 -4.97 12.81
C LYS A 178 -6.35 -4.99 11.48
N SER A 179 -6.80 -6.16 11.06
CA SER A 179 -7.63 -6.33 9.86
C SER A 179 -8.93 -5.51 9.95
N LYS A 180 -9.61 -5.58 11.10
CA LYS A 180 -10.84 -4.82 11.33
C LYS A 180 -10.64 -3.31 11.35
N ILE A 181 -9.52 -2.84 11.90
CA ILE A 181 -9.16 -1.42 11.88
C ILE A 181 -8.98 -0.93 10.44
N LEU A 182 -8.26 -1.69 9.61
CA LEU A 182 -8.09 -1.35 8.20
C LEU A 182 -9.42 -1.38 7.43
N ASP A 183 -10.27 -2.38 7.70
CA ASP A 183 -11.61 -2.45 7.13
C ASP A 183 -12.46 -1.21 7.49
N LEU A 184 -12.44 -0.79 8.75
CA LEU A 184 -13.12 0.43 9.18
C LEU A 184 -12.56 1.69 8.52
N ALA A 185 -11.24 1.76 8.31
CA ALA A 185 -10.59 2.90 7.67
C ALA A 185 -11.03 3.05 6.20
N ILE A 186 -10.99 1.97 5.42
CA ILE A 186 -11.38 2.02 3.99
C ILE A 186 -12.88 2.21 3.77
N HIS A 187 -13.70 1.97 4.80
CA HIS A 187 -15.14 2.24 4.76
C HIS A 187 -15.52 3.60 5.37
N GLY A 188 -14.52 4.43 5.72
CA GLY A 188 -14.74 5.76 6.30
C GLY A 188 -15.40 5.74 7.69
N LYS A 189 -15.25 4.62 8.42
CA LYS A 189 -15.86 4.43 9.76
C LYS A 189 -14.86 4.59 10.91
N LEU A 190 -13.57 4.76 10.61
CA LEU A 190 -12.52 4.82 11.63
C LEU A 190 -12.40 6.20 12.29
N VAL A 191 -12.59 7.25 11.51
CA VAL A 191 -12.54 8.65 12.00
C VAL A 191 -13.81 9.40 11.63
N PRO A 192 -14.21 10.41 12.42
CA PRO A 192 -15.31 11.30 12.05
C PRO A 192 -15.01 12.03 10.73
N GLN A 193 -16.02 12.17 9.88
CA GLN A 193 -15.94 12.99 8.68
C GLN A 193 -15.91 14.47 9.06
N ASP A 194 -15.01 15.25 8.47
CA ASP A 194 -14.94 16.70 8.65
C ASP A 194 -15.64 17.39 7.45
N PRO A 195 -16.75 18.12 7.67
CA PRO A 195 -17.46 18.82 6.59
C PRO A 195 -16.65 19.91 5.90
N THR A 196 -15.54 20.36 6.51
CA THR A 196 -14.65 21.39 5.96
C THR A 196 -13.56 20.81 5.07
N ASP A 197 -13.39 19.50 5.04
CA ASP A 197 -12.43 18.86 4.15
C ASP A 197 -12.80 19.05 2.68
N GLU A 198 -11.78 19.26 1.84
CA GLU A 198 -11.97 19.31 0.39
C GLU A 198 -12.59 17.99 -0.11
N PRO A 199 -13.70 18.03 -0.87
CA PRO A 199 -14.30 16.83 -1.43
C PRO A 199 -13.35 16.08 -2.36
N ALA A 200 -13.39 14.75 -2.34
CA ALA A 200 -12.55 13.91 -3.18
C ALA A 200 -12.74 14.17 -4.69
N SER A 201 -13.95 14.60 -5.09
CA SER A 201 -14.25 14.99 -6.47
C SER A 201 -13.44 16.22 -6.94
N GLU A 202 -13.18 17.19 -6.07
CA GLU A 202 -12.33 18.35 -6.40
C GLU A 202 -10.86 17.97 -6.43
N LEU A 203 -10.42 17.19 -5.45
CA LEU A 203 -9.06 16.63 -5.42
C LEU A 203 -8.78 15.85 -6.72
N LEU A 204 -9.71 14.98 -7.15
CA LEU A 204 -9.54 14.19 -8.36
C LEU A 204 -9.42 15.04 -9.62
N LYS A 205 -10.28 16.04 -9.82
CA LYS A 205 -10.21 16.97 -10.96
C LYS A 205 -8.87 17.67 -11.06
N ARG A 206 -8.22 17.92 -9.90
CA ARG A 206 -6.90 18.57 -9.83
C ARG A 206 -5.77 17.61 -10.21
N ILE A 207 -5.91 16.30 -9.88
CA ILE A 207 -4.92 15.26 -10.18
C ILE A 207 -5.07 14.76 -11.63
N ASN A 208 -6.31 14.50 -12.03
CA ASN A 208 -6.67 14.02 -13.36
C ASN A 208 -7.94 14.72 -13.88
N PRO A 209 -7.78 15.83 -14.64
CA PRO A 209 -8.92 16.59 -15.15
C PRO A 209 -9.84 15.82 -16.10
N LYS A 210 -9.40 14.66 -16.61
CA LYS A 210 -10.16 13.81 -17.54
C LYS A 210 -10.88 12.65 -16.85
N ALA A 211 -10.76 12.52 -15.53
CA ALA A 211 -11.44 11.44 -14.79
C ALA A 211 -12.95 11.65 -14.80
N GLU A 212 -13.68 10.64 -15.20
CA GLU A 212 -15.14 10.62 -15.08
C GLU A 212 -15.54 10.20 -13.66
N ILE A 213 -16.36 11.01 -13.01
CA ILE A 213 -16.84 10.73 -11.64
C ILE A 213 -18.19 10.07 -11.74
N ALA A 214 -18.29 8.81 -11.34
CA ALA A 214 -19.55 8.10 -11.28
C ALA A 214 -20.35 8.49 -10.02
N CYS A 215 -21.62 8.85 -10.18
CA CYS A 215 -22.48 9.27 -9.08
C CYS A 215 -23.18 8.11 -8.36
N ASP A 216 -23.16 6.90 -8.92
CA ASP A 216 -23.87 5.74 -8.34
C ASP A 216 -23.16 4.43 -8.71
N ASN A 217 -22.87 3.63 -7.69
CA ASN A 217 -22.39 2.27 -7.87
C ASN A 217 -23.12 1.34 -6.90
N ALA A 218 -23.91 0.42 -7.44
CA ALA A 218 -24.75 -0.53 -6.68
C ALA A 218 -23.98 -1.39 -5.64
N HIS A 219 -22.66 -1.49 -5.78
CA HIS A 219 -21.78 -2.24 -4.87
C HIS A 219 -21.37 -1.49 -3.60
N TYR A 220 -21.50 -0.15 -3.57
CA TYR A 220 -20.96 0.69 -2.48
C TYR A 220 -22.04 1.65 -1.94
N ARG A 221 -23.13 1.10 -1.45
CA ARG A 221 -24.36 1.82 -1.08
C ARG A 221 -24.26 2.84 0.06
N ASN A 222 -23.15 2.98 0.77
CA ASN A 222 -23.03 3.90 1.90
C ASN A 222 -21.64 4.51 1.99
N LEU A 223 -21.23 5.27 0.95
CA LEU A 223 -20.00 6.05 1.03
C LEU A 223 -20.17 7.23 2.01
N PRO A 224 -19.12 7.55 2.80
CA PRO A 224 -19.09 8.77 3.59
C PRO A 224 -19.26 10.03 2.74
N LYS A 225 -19.77 11.12 3.35
CA LYS A 225 -19.84 12.42 2.68
C LYS A 225 -18.45 12.90 2.29
N GLY A 226 -18.29 13.44 1.10
CA GLY A 226 -17.00 13.90 0.58
C GLY A 226 -16.21 12.84 -0.19
N TRP A 227 -16.62 11.57 -0.15
CA TRP A 227 -16.07 10.50 -0.97
C TRP A 227 -16.86 10.40 -2.28
N ALA A 228 -16.21 10.04 -3.39
CA ALA A 228 -16.86 9.89 -4.69
C ALA A 228 -16.43 8.58 -5.36
N ILE A 229 -17.19 8.12 -6.36
CA ILE A 229 -16.90 6.95 -7.18
C ILE A 229 -16.48 7.44 -8.57
N ILE A 230 -15.48 6.81 -9.17
CA ILE A 230 -15.08 7.02 -10.56
C ILE A 230 -15.49 5.80 -11.35
#